data_0389a10c720a34a73ee0332f5ac3a293
#
_entry.id   0389a10c720a34a73ee0332f5ac3a293
#
_cell.length_a   1.000
_cell.length_b   1.000
_cell.length_c   1.000
_cell.angle_alpha   90.00
_cell.angle_beta   90.00
_cell.angle_gamma   90.00
#
_symmetry.space_group_name_H-M   'P 1'
#
loop_
_entity.id
_entity.type
_entity.pdbx_description
1 polymer ?
#
loop_
_entity_poly.entity_id
_entity_poly.type
_entity_poly.pdbx_seq_one_letter_code
_entity_poly.pdbx_strand_id
1 'polypeptide(L)'
;MKKNTILMLFIGPAFWFHGAYANEGLDLNSAVLKINRDVKSLNNEILSLKDEIELIKEDQRKNSEKISELSQIIELNLSNNKKTKDTTKKIQANKANKLYSDGKNEFLLGNYGQAITLFTSFAKSSPDSPNIKDSKLWLARAYSASEAYLKAKDAFLDYQSNNQEHSKYADSMFELSRVLVKLNKINDARLLLSEMIQQYPSHSLINKATQLLSDL
;
A
#
# COMPACT_ATOMS: atom_id res chain seq x y z
N MET A 1 -4.20 52.22 39.62
CA MET A 1 -3.05 53.03 39.19
C MET A 1 -2.86 52.69 37.70
N LYS A 2 -3.41 53.44 36.78
CA LYS A 2 -2.89 54.60 36.02
C LYS A 2 -1.43 54.46 35.57
N LYS A 3 -1.27 54.33 34.25
CA LYS A 3 -0.40 55.10 33.35
C LYS A 3 -0.51 54.52 31.94
N ASN A 4 -1.24 55.15 31.02
CA ASN A 4 -0.89 56.24 30.09
C ASN A 4 0.21 55.80 29.10
N THR A 5 -0.19 55.55 27.85
CA THR A 5 -0.11 56.42 26.67
C THR A 5 1.31 56.78 26.23
N ILE A 6 1.68 56.44 25.00
CA ILE A 6 2.22 57.39 24.02
C ILE A 6 1.96 56.83 22.62
N LEU A 7 1.13 57.59 21.90
CA LEU A 7 0.90 57.56 20.47
C LEU A 7 2.06 58.30 19.79
N MET A 8 2.84 57.66 18.92
CA MET A 8 3.75 58.37 17.99
C MET A 8 3.31 58.11 16.55
N LEU A 9 2.67 59.13 16.03
CA LEU A 9 2.50 59.37 14.61
C LEU A 9 3.90 59.58 13.97
N PHE A 10 4.31 58.71 13.07
CA PHE A 10 5.35 59.00 12.09
C PHE A 10 4.70 59.17 10.72
N ILE A 11 4.60 60.42 10.33
CA ILE A 11 4.34 60.86 8.96
C ILE A 11 5.71 60.84 8.27
N GLY A 12 5.95 59.92 7.38
CA GLY A 12 7.13 59.85 6.52
C GLY A 12 6.69 59.65 5.06
N PRO A 13 7.45 60.11 4.09
CA PRO A 13 6.98 60.61 2.83
C PRO A 13 6.54 59.49 1.87
N ALA A 14 5.53 59.82 1.07
CA ALA A 14 5.04 59.03 -0.03
C ALA A 14 6.18 58.74 -1.05
N PHE A 15 6.74 57.56 -1.00
CA PHE A 15 7.49 57.01 -2.11
C PHE A 15 6.51 56.39 -3.11
N TRP A 16 6.39 57.08 -4.21
CA TRP A 16 5.74 56.53 -5.43
C TRP A 16 6.58 55.35 -5.92
N PHE A 17 6.25 54.14 -5.45
CA PHE A 17 6.68 52.95 -6.14
C PHE A 17 5.56 52.61 -7.16
N HIS A 18 5.74 53.07 -8.38
CA HIS A 18 5.14 52.40 -9.55
C HIS A 18 5.88 51.07 -9.72
N GLY A 19 5.65 50.13 -8.82
CA GLY A 19 5.93 48.73 -9.04
C GLY A 19 4.79 48.16 -9.85
N ALA A 20 5.09 47.81 -11.10
CA ALA A 20 4.22 46.98 -11.90
C ALA A 20 3.84 45.72 -11.07
N TYR A 21 2.66 45.73 -10.49
CA TYR A 21 2.01 44.49 -10.17
C TYR A 21 1.72 43.81 -11.49
N ALA A 22 2.66 42.96 -11.93
CA ALA A 22 2.32 41.93 -12.89
C ALA A 22 1.14 41.18 -12.23
N ASN A 23 0.00 41.45 -12.81
CA ASN A 23 -1.23 40.76 -12.51
C ASN A 23 -1.00 39.31 -13.00
N GLU A 24 -0.38 38.49 -12.17
CA GLU A 24 -0.50 37.03 -12.29
C GLU A 24 -1.96 36.72 -11.97
N GLY A 25 -2.80 37.11 -12.92
CA GLY A 25 -4.17 36.64 -12.96
C GLY A 25 -4.05 35.12 -13.00
N LEU A 26 -4.19 34.47 -11.85
CA LEU A 26 -4.45 33.05 -11.83
C LEU A 26 -5.50 32.84 -12.92
N ASP A 27 -5.09 32.19 -14.01
CA ASP A 27 -6.02 31.82 -15.06
C ASP A 27 -6.97 30.77 -14.46
N LEU A 28 -8.01 31.28 -13.83
CA LEU A 28 -9.04 30.49 -13.15
C LEU A 28 -9.62 29.45 -14.12
N ASN A 29 -9.67 29.77 -15.41
CA ASN A 29 -10.18 28.87 -16.44
C ASN A 29 -9.20 27.70 -16.67
N SER A 30 -7.90 27.93 -16.70
CA SER A 30 -6.92 26.86 -16.84
C SER A 30 -6.88 25.98 -15.59
N ALA A 31 -7.01 26.57 -14.39
CA ALA A 31 -7.11 25.83 -13.14
C ALA A 31 -8.39 24.96 -13.10
N VAL A 32 -9.54 25.51 -13.49
CA VAL A 32 -10.80 24.76 -13.57
C VAL A 32 -10.72 23.65 -14.61
N LEU A 33 -10.11 23.90 -15.78
CA LEU A 33 -9.91 22.87 -16.80
C LEU A 33 -8.97 21.76 -16.33
N LYS A 34 -7.95 22.08 -15.52
CA LYS A 34 -7.07 21.10 -14.92
C LYS A 34 -7.84 20.26 -13.88
N ILE A 35 -8.56 20.90 -12.97
CA ILE A 35 -9.39 20.21 -11.97
C ILE A 35 -10.40 19.28 -12.65
N ASN A 36 -11.09 19.72 -13.70
CA ASN A 36 -12.04 18.89 -14.43
C ASN A 36 -11.39 17.67 -15.08
N ARG A 37 -10.17 17.81 -15.60
CA ARG A 37 -9.38 16.66 -16.12
C ARG A 37 -8.99 15.70 -15.02
N ASP A 38 -8.52 16.22 -13.88
CA ASP A 38 -8.10 15.43 -12.74
C ASP A 38 -9.31 14.67 -12.13
N VAL A 39 -10.46 15.34 -12.01
CA VAL A 39 -11.73 14.70 -11.58
C VAL A 39 -12.17 13.61 -12.56
N LYS A 40 -12.06 13.83 -13.86
CA LYS A 40 -12.39 12.80 -14.86
C LYS A 40 -11.43 11.62 -14.80
N SER A 41 -10.14 11.86 -14.57
CA SER A 41 -9.12 10.81 -14.38
C SER A 41 -9.39 10.00 -13.11
N LEU A 42 -9.69 10.68 -11.98
CA LEU A 42 -10.05 10.03 -10.73
C LEU A 42 -11.32 9.20 -10.85
N ASN A 43 -12.35 9.71 -11.55
CA ASN A 43 -13.56 8.94 -11.78
C ASN A 43 -13.30 7.66 -12.59
N ASN A 44 -12.43 7.72 -13.60
CA ASN A 44 -12.05 6.54 -14.36
C ASN A 44 -11.26 5.54 -13.50
N GLU A 45 -10.39 6.03 -12.62
CA GLU A 45 -9.65 5.19 -11.67
C GLU A 45 -10.59 4.55 -10.65
N ILE A 46 -11.59 5.28 -10.15
CA ILE A 46 -12.64 4.75 -9.27
C ILE A 46 -13.45 3.65 -9.95
N LEU A 47 -13.80 3.83 -11.23
CA LEU A 47 -14.51 2.79 -12.00
C LEU A 47 -13.66 1.54 -12.17
N SER A 48 -12.37 1.69 -12.53
CA SER A 48 -11.44 0.57 -12.64
C SER A 48 -11.24 -0.17 -11.32
N LEU A 49 -11.10 0.56 -10.22
CA LEU A 49 -11.00 -0.03 -8.88
C LEU A 49 -12.29 -0.75 -8.46
N LYS A 50 -13.44 -0.23 -8.87
CA LYS A 50 -14.73 -0.87 -8.62
C LYS A 50 -14.86 -2.19 -9.35
N ASP A 51 -14.42 -2.25 -10.61
CA ASP A 51 -14.41 -3.47 -11.41
C ASP A 51 -13.42 -4.51 -10.81
N GLU A 52 -12.25 -4.06 -10.35
CA GLU A 52 -11.30 -4.93 -9.65
C GLU A 52 -11.86 -5.47 -8.32
N ILE A 53 -12.59 -4.65 -7.57
CA ILE A 53 -13.25 -5.06 -6.34
C ILE A 53 -14.34 -6.12 -6.63
N GLU A 54 -15.09 -5.97 -7.71
CA GLU A 54 -16.10 -6.94 -8.12
C GLU A 54 -15.49 -8.29 -8.51
N LEU A 55 -14.38 -8.27 -9.27
CA LEU A 55 -13.61 -9.47 -9.60
C LEU A 55 -13.04 -10.16 -8.34
N ILE A 56 -12.51 -9.38 -7.42
CA ILE A 56 -11.99 -9.91 -6.15
C ILE A 56 -13.11 -10.54 -5.31
N LYS A 57 -14.27 -9.91 -5.24
CA LYS A 57 -15.44 -10.47 -4.55
C LYS A 57 -15.92 -11.79 -5.16
N GLU A 58 -15.95 -11.87 -6.49
CA GLU A 58 -16.34 -13.10 -7.17
C GLU A 58 -15.32 -14.23 -6.93
N ASP A 59 -14.03 -13.92 -6.95
CA ASP A 59 -12.98 -14.88 -6.59
C ASP A 59 -13.05 -15.29 -5.12
N GLN A 60 -13.39 -14.37 -4.23
CA GLN A 60 -13.63 -14.69 -2.82
C GLN A 60 -14.83 -15.62 -2.64
N ARG A 61 -15.93 -15.37 -3.37
CA ARG A 61 -17.11 -16.23 -3.35
C ARG A 61 -16.77 -17.65 -3.81
N LYS A 62 -16.10 -17.79 -4.98
CA LYS A 62 -15.64 -19.07 -5.52
C LYS A 62 -14.70 -19.82 -4.58
N ASN A 63 -13.77 -19.08 -3.94
CA ASN A 63 -12.86 -19.66 -2.97
C ASN A 63 -13.59 -20.11 -1.69
N SER A 64 -14.60 -19.35 -1.23
CA SER A 64 -15.43 -19.73 -0.09
C SER A 64 -16.26 -20.99 -0.39
N GLU A 65 -16.83 -21.10 -1.59
CA GLU A 65 -17.55 -22.31 -2.04
C GLU A 65 -16.61 -23.53 -2.09
N LYS A 66 -15.42 -23.39 -2.69
CA LYS A 66 -14.41 -24.46 -2.69
C LYS A 66 -13.95 -24.86 -1.28
N ILE A 67 -13.82 -23.92 -0.37
CA ILE A 67 -13.47 -24.20 1.02
C ILE A 67 -14.60 -24.97 1.71
N SER A 68 -15.86 -24.63 1.43
CA SER A 68 -17.03 -25.34 1.94
C SER A 68 -17.10 -26.77 1.39
N GLU A 69 -16.91 -26.96 0.08
CA GLU A 69 -16.84 -28.29 -0.54
C GLU A 69 -15.70 -29.14 0.04
N LEU A 70 -14.50 -28.56 0.16
CA LEU A 70 -13.36 -29.25 0.76
C LEU A 70 -13.59 -29.60 2.23
N SER A 71 -14.28 -28.75 2.99
CA SER A 71 -14.65 -29.02 4.38
C SER A 71 -15.63 -30.22 4.46
N GLN A 72 -16.61 -30.28 3.58
CA GLN A 72 -17.54 -31.42 3.50
C GLN A 72 -16.83 -32.72 3.09
N ILE A 73 -15.91 -32.66 2.13
CA ILE A 73 -15.10 -33.81 1.72
C ILE A 73 -14.21 -34.29 2.86
N ILE A 74 -13.65 -33.36 3.65
CA ILE A 74 -12.85 -33.69 4.85
C ILE A 74 -13.70 -34.36 5.91
N GLU A 75 -14.91 -33.86 6.18
CA GLU A 75 -15.83 -34.49 7.14
C GLU A 75 -16.25 -35.91 6.70
N LEU A 76 -16.53 -36.08 5.43
CA LEU A 76 -16.85 -37.40 4.83
C LEU A 76 -15.64 -38.36 4.86
N ASN A 77 -14.44 -37.87 4.63
CA ASN A 77 -13.21 -38.67 4.68
C ASN A 77 -12.73 -38.99 6.10
N LEU A 78 -13.01 -38.10 7.09
CA LEU A 78 -12.72 -38.35 8.50
C LEU A 78 -13.56 -39.51 9.07
N SER A 79 -14.76 -39.71 8.55
CA SER A 79 -15.60 -40.87 8.93
C SER A 79 -15.09 -42.20 8.37
N ASN A 80 -14.24 -42.19 7.33
CA ASN A 80 -13.87 -43.38 6.56
C ASN A 80 -12.40 -43.79 6.55
N ASN A 81 -11.44 -43.04 7.16
CA ASN A 81 -10.02 -43.43 7.03
C ASN A 81 -9.13 -43.19 8.26
N LYS A 82 -8.75 -44.29 8.89
CA LYS A 82 -7.62 -44.44 9.84
C LYS A 82 -6.27 -44.44 9.06
N LYS A 83 -5.82 -43.30 8.51
CA LYS A 83 -4.42 -43.12 8.09
C LYS A 83 -3.91 -41.74 8.52
N THR A 84 -3.31 -41.70 9.69
CA THR A 84 -3.05 -40.52 10.53
C THR A 84 -1.94 -39.57 10.04
N LYS A 85 -1.07 -39.92 9.13
CA LYS A 85 0.10 -39.08 8.77
C LYS A 85 -0.17 -38.09 7.63
N ASP A 86 -0.90 -38.49 6.59
CA ASP A 86 -1.22 -37.60 5.46
C ASP A 86 -2.34 -36.61 5.80
N THR A 87 -3.23 -36.98 6.70
CA THR A 87 -4.34 -36.15 7.15
C THR A 87 -3.84 -34.93 7.95
N THR A 88 -2.83 -35.10 8.79
CA THR A 88 -2.28 -34.03 9.62
C THR A 88 -1.59 -32.96 8.75
N LYS A 89 -0.85 -33.37 7.70
CA LYS A 89 -0.20 -32.46 6.77
C LYS A 89 -1.20 -31.63 5.95
N LYS A 90 -2.30 -32.28 5.54
CA LYS A 90 -3.38 -31.64 4.79
C LYS A 90 -4.19 -30.66 5.65
N ILE A 91 -4.45 -31.01 6.91
CA ILE A 91 -5.11 -30.12 7.88
C ILE A 91 -4.23 -28.89 8.18
N GLN A 92 -2.93 -29.08 8.35
CA GLN A 92 -1.99 -27.98 8.54
C GLN A 92 -1.93 -27.05 7.33
N ALA A 93 -1.90 -27.60 6.10
CA ALA A 93 -1.91 -26.81 4.87
C ALA A 93 -3.21 -26.00 4.73
N ASN A 94 -4.36 -26.61 5.04
CA ASN A 94 -5.65 -25.92 5.02
C ASN A 94 -5.74 -24.80 6.06
N LYS A 95 -5.24 -25.05 7.27
CA LYS A 95 -5.16 -24.03 8.33
C LYS A 95 -4.25 -22.86 7.92
N ALA A 96 -3.12 -23.16 7.29
CA ALA A 96 -2.21 -22.16 6.75
C ALA A 96 -2.87 -21.32 5.64
N ASN A 97 -3.48 -21.97 4.66
CA ASN A 97 -4.19 -21.27 3.59
C ASN A 97 -5.31 -20.36 4.13
N LYS A 98 -6.02 -20.83 5.17
CA LYS A 98 -7.02 -20.02 5.85
C LYS A 98 -6.41 -18.78 6.50
N LEU A 99 -5.31 -18.91 7.25
CA LEU A 99 -4.63 -17.77 7.87
C LEU A 99 -4.20 -16.73 6.82
N TYR A 100 -3.68 -17.19 5.68
CA TYR A 100 -3.27 -16.31 4.59
C TYR A 100 -4.45 -15.59 3.95
N SER A 101 -5.53 -16.32 3.62
CA SER A 101 -6.73 -15.72 3.03
C SER A 101 -7.44 -14.76 3.99
N ASP A 102 -7.60 -15.15 5.26
CA ASP A 102 -8.19 -14.28 6.27
C ASP A 102 -7.34 -13.00 6.46
N GLY A 103 -6.00 -13.13 6.45
CA GLY A 103 -5.10 -11.98 6.54
C GLY A 103 -5.31 -10.99 5.38
N LYS A 104 -5.49 -11.49 4.16
CA LYS A 104 -5.82 -10.63 3.00
C LYS A 104 -7.19 -9.98 3.16
N ASN A 105 -8.18 -10.71 3.59
CA ASN A 105 -9.53 -10.19 3.81
C ASN A 105 -9.52 -9.07 4.86
N GLU A 106 -8.86 -9.29 6.00
CA GLU A 106 -8.75 -8.27 7.04
C GLU A 106 -8.01 -7.02 6.54
N PHE A 107 -6.98 -7.20 5.71
CA PHE A 107 -6.29 -6.07 5.07
C PHE A 107 -7.23 -5.27 4.17
N LEU A 108 -8.01 -5.94 3.30
CA LEU A 108 -8.96 -5.29 2.40
C LEU A 108 -10.10 -4.59 3.14
N LEU A 109 -10.49 -5.09 4.32
CA LEU A 109 -11.46 -4.47 5.20
C LEU A 109 -10.89 -3.26 6.00
N GLY A 110 -9.57 -3.00 5.89
CA GLY A 110 -8.92 -1.94 6.66
C GLY A 110 -8.52 -2.35 8.09
N ASN A 111 -8.73 -3.60 8.47
CA ASN A 111 -8.39 -4.16 9.78
C ASN A 111 -6.91 -4.54 9.86
N TYR A 112 -6.02 -3.57 9.62
CA TYR A 112 -4.58 -3.80 9.45
C TYR A 112 -3.92 -4.50 10.65
N GLY A 113 -4.33 -4.21 11.88
CA GLY A 113 -3.83 -4.88 13.08
C GLY A 113 -4.13 -6.38 13.09
N GLN A 114 -5.34 -6.77 12.67
CA GLN A 114 -5.74 -8.17 12.55
C GLN A 114 -4.98 -8.84 11.39
N ALA A 115 -4.85 -8.17 10.24
CA ALA A 115 -4.07 -8.65 9.11
C ALA A 115 -2.61 -8.93 9.50
N ILE A 116 -1.95 -8.03 10.25
CA ILE A 116 -0.59 -8.21 10.78
C ILE A 116 -0.52 -9.47 11.63
N THR A 117 -1.47 -9.68 12.53
CA THR A 117 -1.52 -10.85 13.41
C THR A 117 -1.63 -12.15 12.60
N LEU A 118 -2.51 -12.17 11.60
CA LEU A 118 -2.76 -13.34 10.75
C LEU A 118 -1.55 -13.66 9.86
N PHE A 119 -0.96 -12.67 9.20
CA PHE A 119 0.24 -12.89 8.38
C PHE A 119 1.46 -13.30 9.20
N THR A 120 1.63 -12.75 10.40
CA THR A 120 2.69 -13.16 11.33
C THR A 120 2.50 -14.61 11.77
N SER A 121 1.26 -14.98 12.12
CA SER A 121 0.91 -16.36 12.51
C SER A 121 1.11 -17.33 11.34
N PHE A 122 0.73 -16.95 10.12
CA PHE A 122 0.97 -17.73 8.92
C PHE A 122 2.46 -17.95 8.69
N ALA A 123 3.27 -16.89 8.71
CA ALA A 123 4.71 -16.99 8.46
C ALA A 123 5.41 -17.90 9.49
N LYS A 124 4.96 -17.85 10.75
CA LYS A 124 5.50 -18.70 11.81
C LYS A 124 5.08 -20.16 11.68
N SER A 125 3.83 -20.42 11.29
CA SER A 125 3.27 -21.78 11.25
C SER A 125 3.54 -22.52 9.94
N SER A 126 3.90 -21.80 8.88
CA SER A 126 4.00 -22.37 7.53
C SER A 126 5.13 -21.71 6.72
N PRO A 127 6.38 -21.78 7.21
CA PRO A 127 7.54 -21.12 6.55
C PRO A 127 7.82 -21.67 5.15
N ASP A 128 7.45 -22.92 4.87
CA ASP A 128 7.66 -23.60 3.60
C ASP A 128 6.45 -23.48 2.65
N SER A 129 5.45 -22.68 3.01
CA SER A 129 4.25 -22.51 2.18
C SER A 129 4.60 -21.79 0.87
N PRO A 130 3.99 -22.18 -0.27
CA PRO A 130 4.10 -21.44 -1.54
C PRO A 130 3.73 -19.95 -1.39
N ASN A 131 2.82 -19.63 -0.45
CA ASN A 131 2.36 -18.28 -0.21
C ASN A 131 3.23 -17.48 0.76
N ILE A 132 4.38 -18.03 1.21
CA ILE A 132 5.20 -17.36 2.23
C ILE A 132 5.75 -16.02 1.73
N LYS A 133 6.19 -15.96 0.49
CA LYS A 133 6.72 -14.74 -0.13
C LYS A 133 5.65 -13.65 -0.21
N ASP A 134 4.48 -14.01 -0.72
CA ASP A 134 3.34 -13.10 -0.78
C ASP A 134 2.89 -12.65 0.61
N SER A 135 2.84 -13.56 1.58
CA SER A 135 2.47 -13.22 2.96
C SER A 135 3.42 -12.20 3.60
N LYS A 136 4.72 -12.33 3.37
CA LYS A 136 5.72 -11.35 3.83
C LYS A 136 5.48 -9.96 3.22
N LEU A 137 5.16 -9.91 1.94
CA LEU A 137 4.82 -8.66 1.26
C LEU A 137 3.52 -8.05 1.82
N TRP A 138 2.48 -8.86 2.03
CA TRP A 138 1.24 -8.40 2.65
C TRP A 138 1.44 -7.90 4.09
N LEU A 139 2.32 -8.54 4.85
CA LEU A 139 2.69 -8.07 6.19
C LEU A 139 3.34 -6.67 6.14
N ALA A 140 4.27 -6.46 5.20
CA ALA A 140 4.91 -5.16 5.01
C ALA A 140 3.88 -4.07 4.63
N ARG A 141 2.95 -4.41 3.73
CA ARG A 141 1.81 -3.54 3.34
C ARG A 141 0.92 -3.21 4.53
N ALA A 142 0.59 -4.22 5.35
CA ALA A 142 -0.25 -4.03 6.53
C ALA A 142 0.41 -3.11 7.56
N TYR A 143 1.72 -3.22 7.79
CA TYR A 143 2.45 -2.26 8.61
C TYR A 143 2.44 -0.85 7.98
N SER A 144 2.60 -0.73 6.66
CA SER A 144 2.55 0.57 5.98
C SER A 144 1.16 1.21 6.10
N ALA A 145 0.10 0.44 5.89
CA ALA A 145 -1.28 0.91 5.96
C ALA A 145 -1.72 1.26 7.40
N SER A 146 -1.13 0.61 8.41
CA SER A 146 -1.32 0.96 9.82
C SER A 146 -0.41 2.10 10.30
N GLU A 147 0.30 2.76 9.38
CA GLU A 147 1.27 3.84 9.65
C GLU A 147 2.47 3.44 10.53
N ALA A 148 2.66 2.16 10.75
CA ALA A 148 3.82 1.62 11.46
C ALA A 148 5.06 1.60 10.55
N TYR A 149 5.45 2.78 10.03
CA TYR A 149 6.41 2.93 8.93
C TYR A 149 7.79 2.32 9.20
N LEU A 150 8.29 2.34 10.44
CA LEU A 150 9.56 1.69 10.78
C LEU A 150 9.46 0.17 10.61
N LYS A 151 8.37 -0.43 11.09
CA LYS A 151 8.12 -1.87 10.92
C LYS A 151 7.87 -2.23 9.45
N ALA A 152 7.15 -1.37 8.73
CA ALA A 152 6.93 -1.54 7.29
C ALA A 152 8.26 -1.55 6.53
N LYS A 153 9.14 -0.57 6.79
CA LYS A 153 10.49 -0.53 6.19
C LYS A 153 11.25 -1.83 6.42
N ASP A 154 11.32 -2.28 7.67
CA ASP A 154 12.07 -3.49 8.01
C ASP A 154 11.45 -4.74 7.37
N ALA A 155 10.11 -4.84 7.31
CA ALA A 155 9.42 -5.93 6.65
C ALA A 155 9.59 -5.93 5.12
N PHE A 156 9.60 -4.76 4.47
CA PHE A 156 9.91 -4.66 3.04
C PHE A 156 11.37 -5.05 2.75
N LEU A 157 12.32 -4.63 3.57
CA LEU A 157 13.72 -5.01 3.44
C LEU A 157 13.93 -6.52 3.63
N ASP A 158 13.27 -7.14 4.64
CA ASP A 158 13.28 -8.61 4.80
C ASP A 158 12.71 -9.33 3.58
N TYR A 159 11.60 -8.82 3.03
CA TYR A 159 11.04 -9.37 1.80
C TYR A 159 12.04 -9.26 0.64
N GLN A 160 12.64 -8.10 0.40
CA GLN A 160 13.53 -7.83 -0.72
C GLN A 160 14.83 -8.64 -0.63
N SER A 161 15.40 -8.81 0.56
CA SER A 161 16.66 -9.55 0.75
C SER A 161 16.59 -11.01 0.29
N ASN A 162 15.40 -11.61 0.28
CA ASN A 162 15.20 -13.03 0.03
C ASN A 162 14.31 -13.34 -1.20
N ASN A 163 13.86 -12.32 -1.94
CA ASN A 163 12.84 -12.51 -2.97
C ASN A 163 13.07 -11.66 -4.24
N GLN A 164 14.32 -11.44 -4.62
CA GLN A 164 14.69 -10.59 -5.77
C GLN A 164 14.07 -11.07 -7.10
N GLU A 165 13.92 -12.39 -7.27
CA GLU A 165 13.30 -12.99 -8.46
C GLU A 165 11.76 -13.08 -8.39
N HIS A 166 11.16 -12.65 -7.29
CA HIS A 166 9.72 -12.73 -7.15
C HIS A 166 9.03 -11.67 -8.02
N SER A 167 7.93 -12.05 -8.69
CA SER A 167 7.19 -11.17 -9.62
C SER A 167 6.74 -9.84 -9.02
N LYS A 168 6.62 -9.75 -7.70
CA LYS A 168 6.23 -8.54 -6.96
C LYS A 168 7.42 -7.78 -6.35
N TYR A 169 8.63 -8.10 -6.76
CA TYR A 169 9.82 -7.42 -6.23
C TYR A 169 9.80 -5.92 -6.58
N ALA A 170 9.52 -5.58 -7.83
CA ALA A 170 9.41 -4.19 -8.28
C ALA A 170 8.27 -3.43 -7.57
N ASP A 171 7.10 -4.08 -7.33
CA ASP A 171 6.04 -3.48 -6.51
C ASP A 171 6.58 -3.12 -5.11
N SER A 172 7.34 -4.03 -4.50
CA SER A 172 7.90 -3.80 -3.16
C SER A 172 8.91 -2.66 -3.12
N MET A 173 9.68 -2.44 -4.19
CA MET A 173 10.59 -1.29 -4.29
C MET A 173 9.83 0.02 -4.28
N PHE A 174 8.76 0.14 -5.07
CA PHE A 174 7.90 1.32 -5.08
C PHE A 174 7.23 1.55 -3.73
N GLU A 175 6.68 0.51 -3.12
CA GLU A 175 5.99 0.62 -1.83
C GLU A 175 6.97 0.98 -0.70
N LEU A 176 8.18 0.41 -0.69
CA LEU A 176 9.23 0.79 0.25
C LEU A 176 9.68 2.24 0.06
N SER A 177 9.80 2.71 -1.18
CA SER A 177 10.17 4.11 -1.44
C SER A 177 9.15 5.09 -0.84
N ARG A 178 7.85 4.78 -0.94
CA ARG A 178 6.79 5.56 -0.29
C ARG A 178 6.91 5.56 1.24
N VAL A 179 7.24 4.41 1.83
CA VAL A 179 7.49 4.30 3.28
C VAL A 179 8.73 5.13 3.69
N LEU A 180 9.79 5.11 2.88
CA LEU A 180 10.99 5.92 3.12
C LEU A 180 10.68 7.43 3.09
N VAL A 181 9.83 7.88 2.17
CA VAL A 181 9.32 9.26 2.14
C VAL A 181 8.58 9.60 3.44
N LYS A 182 7.69 8.72 3.91
CA LYS A 182 6.97 8.92 5.18
C LYS A 182 7.90 8.97 6.40
N LEU A 183 9.04 8.31 6.31
CA LEU A 183 10.11 8.34 7.33
C LEU A 183 11.09 9.51 7.16
N ASN A 184 10.83 10.43 6.23
CA ASN A 184 11.73 11.54 5.86
C ASN A 184 13.11 11.08 5.38
N LYS A 185 13.21 9.85 4.83
CA LYS A 185 14.43 9.27 4.25
C LYS A 185 14.45 9.52 2.74
N ILE A 186 14.46 10.79 2.36
CA ILE A 186 14.27 11.22 0.96
C ILE A 186 15.38 10.69 0.05
N ASN A 187 16.64 10.73 0.48
CA ASN A 187 17.75 10.23 -0.35
C ASN A 187 17.64 8.73 -0.61
N ASP A 188 17.28 7.94 0.41
CA ASP A 188 17.09 6.49 0.26
C ASP A 188 15.91 6.20 -0.70
N ALA A 189 14.82 6.97 -0.60
CA ALA A 189 13.67 6.85 -1.50
C ALA A 189 14.05 7.15 -2.96
N ARG A 190 14.81 8.23 -3.20
CA ARG A 190 15.30 8.60 -4.53
C ARG A 190 16.17 7.51 -5.15
N LEU A 191 17.11 6.96 -4.37
CA LEU A 191 17.98 5.88 -4.84
C LEU A 191 17.16 4.65 -5.25
N LEU A 192 16.23 4.22 -4.38
CA LEU A 192 15.41 3.04 -4.64
C LEU A 192 14.46 3.23 -5.84
N LEU A 193 13.89 4.42 -6.02
CA LEU A 193 13.05 4.74 -7.19
C LEU A 193 13.88 4.75 -8.48
N SER A 194 15.08 5.34 -8.44
CA SER A 194 15.97 5.37 -9.61
C SER A 194 16.39 3.95 -10.00
N GLU A 195 16.71 3.10 -9.03
CA GLU A 195 17.03 1.70 -9.24
C GLU A 195 15.84 0.94 -9.86
N MET A 196 14.63 1.11 -9.31
CA MET A 196 13.42 0.50 -9.85
C MET A 196 13.18 0.90 -11.31
N ILE A 197 13.29 2.20 -11.63
CA ILE A 197 13.07 2.71 -12.99
C ILE A 197 14.10 2.12 -13.97
N GLN A 198 15.34 1.99 -13.54
CA GLN A 198 16.41 1.43 -14.36
C GLN A 198 16.25 -0.08 -14.57
N GLN A 199 15.92 -0.84 -13.53
CA GLN A 199 15.87 -2.31 -13.60
C GLN A 199 14.55 -2.81 -14.19
N TYR A 200 13.44 -2.08 -14.02
CA TYR A 200 12.10 -2.49 -14.42
C TYR A 200 11.37 -1.47 -15.30
N PRO A 201 11.97 -1.03 -16.43
CA PRO A 201 11.43 0.08 -17.24
C PRO A 201 10.04 -0.17 -17.84
N SER A 202 9.64 -1.43 -17.98
CA SER A 202 8.32 -1.82 -18.49
C SER A 202 7.30 -2.14 -17.41
N HIS A 203 7.63 -1.92 -16.12
CA HIS A 203 6.73 -2.23 -15.03
C HIS A 203 5.54 -1.25 -14.97
N SER A 204 4.35 -1.73 -14.61
CA SER A 204 3.11 -0.92 -14.59
C SER A 204 3.18 0.30 -13.66
N LEU A 205 4.01 0.27 -12.63
CA LEU A 205 4.19 1.38 -11.68
C LEU A 205 5.25 2.39 -12.10
N ILE A 206 5.90 2.25 -13.26
CA ILE A 206 7.00 3.13 -13.69
C ILE A 206 6.59 4.60 -13.73
N ASN A 207 5.43 4.91 -14.30
CA ASN A 207 4.94 6.29 -14.35
C ASN A 207 4.75 6.88 -12.94
N LYS A 208 4.22 6.08 -12.01
CA LYS A 208 4.05 6.49 -10.60
C LYS A 208 5.40 6.66 -9.90
N ALA A 209 6.37 5.79 -10.19
CA ALA A 209 7.71 5.88 -9.63
C ALA A 209 8.46 7.11 -10.14
N THR A 210 8.39 7.39 -11.43
CA THR A 210 8.98 8.60 -12.06
C THR A 210 8.35 9.87 -11.51
N GLN A 211 7.03 9.90 -11.38
CA GLN A 211 6.33 11.04 -10.78
C GLN A 211 6.78 11.25 -9.33
N LEU A 212 6.77 10.20 -8.52
CA LEU A 212 7.20 10.30 -7.13
C LEU A 212 8.66 10.78 -7.04
N LEU A 213 9.57 10.27 -7.89
CA LEU A 213 10.96 10.69 -7.92
C LEU A 213 11.12 12.19 -8.27
N SER A 214 10.27 12.70 -9.16
CA SER A 214 10.29 14.13 -9.54
C SER A 214 9.74 15.06 -8.44
N ASP A 215 8.87 14.54 -7.58
CA ASP A 215 8.23 15.30 -6.49
C ASP A 215 9.10 15.39 -5.22
N LEU A 216 10.18 14.60 -5.16
CA LEU A 216 11.12 14.55 -4.04
C LEU A 216 12.32 15.47 -4.21
#